data_7199e89a0cb6a1cbe395946315837f20
#
_entry.id   7199e89a0cb6a1cbe395946315837f20
#
_cell.length_a   1.000
_cell.length_b   1.000
_cell.length_c   1.000
_cell.angle_alpha   90.00
_cell.angle_beta   90.00
_cell.angle_gamma   90.00
#
_symmetry.space_group_name_H-M   'P 1'
#
loop_
_entity.id
_entity.type
_entity.pdbx_description
1 polymer ?
#
loop_
_entity_poly.entity_id
_entity_poly.type
_entity_poly.pdbx_seq_one_letter_code
_entity_poly.pdbx_strand_id
1 'polypeptide(L)'
;DIAPTIYKFCNLTVPEGLKGIDLLDANAVKMRDAVVGACFLHNAIDIEKPEKNLTWRWCVSNDWKLIVPNAANAKGGIKIPGEAKIELYKIGSDPHEEKNLAEANPDIVKSLSMKLDAWWKP
;
A
#
# COMPACT_ATOMS: atom_id res chain seq x y z
N ASP A 1 0.24 12.37 -0.90
CA ASP A 1 0.97 13.33 -0.06
C ASP A 1 1.57 14.47 -0.86
N ILE A 2 2.25 14.18 -1.98
CA ILE A 2 2.91 15.22 -2.80
C ILE A 2 1.92 16.30 -3.25
N ALA A 3 0.76 15.91 -3.79
CA ALA A 3 -0.23 16.87 -4.26
C ALA A 3 -0.77 17.77 -3.11
N PRO A 4 -1.27 17.25 -1.97
CA PRO A 4 -1.68 18.11 -0.84
C PRO A 4 -0.57 19.05 -0.37
N THR A 5 0.68 18.56 -0.34
CA THR A 5 1.84 19.40 0.04
C THR A 5 2.05 20.56 -0.92
N ILE A 6 1.97 20.32 -2.24
CA ILE A 6 2.11 21.37 -3.24
C ILE A 6 0.98 22.40 -3.11
N TYR A 7 -0.28 21.95 -2.97
CA TYR A 7 -1.42 22.87 -2.77
C TYR A 7 -1.18 23.78 -1.56
N LYS A 8 -0.78 23.20 -0.43
CA LYS A 8 -0.51 23.97 0.81
C LYS A 8 0.66 24.92 0.65
N PHE A 9 1.76 24.44 0.07
CA PHE A 9 2.94 25.25 -0.18
C PHE A 9 2.65 26.47 -1.09
N CYS A 10 1.77 26.30 -2.07
CA CYS A 10 1.32 27.35 -2.98
C CYS A 10 0.17 28.21 -2.41
N ASN A 11 -0.23 28.03 -1.14
CA ASN A 11 -1.38 28.68 -0.52
C ASN A 11 -2.69 28.48 -1.29
N LEU A 12 -2.86 27.31 -1.93
CA LEU A 12 -4.07 26.91 -2.63
C LEU A 12 -4.95 26.04 -1.74
N THR A 13 -6.26 26.10 -1.98
CA THR A 13 -7.22 25.22 -1.30
C THR A 13 -7.04 23.79 -1.83
N VAL A 14 -6.81 22.84 -0.91
CA VAL A 14 -6.76 21.41 -1.26
C VAL A 14 -8.15 20.97 -1.70
N PRO A 15 -8.31 20.38 -2.90
CA PRO A 15 -9.60 19.89 -3.36
C PRO A 15 -10.21 18.86 -2.41
N GLU A 16 -11.54 18.91 -2.25
CA GLU A 16 -12.26 17.91 -1.48
C GLU A 16 -12.04 16.51 -2.07
N GLY A 17 -11.81 15.53 -1.20
CA GLY A 17 -11.56 14.14 -1.60
C GLY A 17 -10.12 13.83 -2.02
N LEU A 18 -9.24 14.82 -2.19
CA LEU A 18 -7.83 14.58 -2.45
C LEU A 18 -7.17 13.91 -1.24
N LYS A 19 -6.72 12.67 -1.43
CA LYS A 19 -6.11 11.87 -0.36
C LYS A 19 -4.66 12.27 -0.12
N GLY A 20 -4.20 12.03 1.09
CA GLY A 20 -2.83 12.29 1.52
C GLY A 20 -2.74 13.35 2.60
N ILE A 21 -1.52 13.64 3.03
CA ILE A 21 -1.21 14.65 4.04
C ILE A 21 -0.22 15.66 3.46
N ASP A 22 -0.13 16.81 4.11
CA ASP A 22 0.94 17.77 3.88
C ASP A 22 2.23 17.24 4.53
N LEU A 23 3.24 16.98 3.73
CA LEU A 23 4.53 16.46 4.20
C LEU A 23 5.38 17.53 4.93
N LEU A 24 5.02 18.80 4.82
CA LEU A 24 5.66 19.90 5.56
C LEU A 24 5.02 20.09 6.94
N ASP A 25 3.87 19.51 7.21
CA ASP A 25 3.27 19.47 8.53
C ASP A 25 3.86 18.32 9.35
N ALA A 26 4.83 18.66 10.22
CA ALA A 26 5.50 17.69 11.09
C ALA A 26 4.53 16.90 12.00
N ASN A 27 3.41 17.52 12.41
CA ASN A 27 2.41 16.84 13.23
C ASN A 27 1.62 15.82 12.41
N ALA A 28 1.18 16.18 11.20
CA ALA A 28 0.51 15.26 10.30
C ALA A 28 1.40 14.07 9.95
N VAL A 29 2.70 14.30 9.70
CA VAL A 29 3.68 13.23 9.44
C VAL A 29 3.84 12.33 10.66
N LYS A 30 3.98 12.90 11.86
CA LYS A 30 4.14 12.13 13.10
C LYS A 30 2.90 11.30 13.46
N MET A 31 1.71 11.80 13.15
CA MET A 31 0.44 11.12 13.42
C MET A 31 0.08 10.07 12.36
N ARG A 32 0.83 9.99 11.27
CA ARG A 32 0.58 9.00 10.23
C ARG A 32 0.82 7.60 10.74
N ASP A 33 -0.23 6.80 10.75
CA ASP A 33 -0.19 5.40 11.22
C ASP A 33 0.37 4.43 10.15
N ALA A 34 0.09 4.71 8.87
CA ALA A 34 0.55 3.85 7.78
C ALA A 34 0.69 4.61 6.45
N VAL A 35 1.55 4.07 5.60
CA VAL A 35 1.60 4.40 4.17
C VAL A 35 1.13 3.17 3.40
N VAL A 36 0.21 3.37 2.46
CA VAL A 36 -0.41 2.28 1.71
C VAL A 36 -0.35 2.54 0.21
N GLY A 37 -0.40 1.49 -0.57
CA GLY A 37 -0.42 1.58 -2.02
C GLY A 37 -0.85 0.29 -2.69
N ALA A 38 -1.01 0.39 -4.01
CA ALA A 38 -1.38 -0.72 -4.87
C ALA A 38 -0.56 -0.72 -6.15
N CYS A 39 -0.34 -1.90 -6.69
CA CYS A 39 0.28 -2.10 -8.00
C CYS A 39 -0.76 -2.70 -8.94
N PHE A 40 -0.75 -2.25 -10.18
CA PHE A 40 -1.70 -2.65 -11.21
C PHE A 40 -0.97 -3.21 -12.42
N LEU A 41 -1.69 -3.96 -13.25
CA LEU A 41 -1.19 -4.36 -14.54
C LEU A 41 -0.86 -3.13 -15.41
N HIS A 42 0.21 -3.25 -16.19
CA HIS A 42 0.61 -2.19 -17.12
C HIS A 42 -0.49 -1.91 -18.18
N ASN A 43 -1.09 -2.98 -18.71
CA ASN A 43 -2.22 -2.87 -19.62
C ASN A 43 -3.51 -3.11 -18.84
N ALA A 44 -4.33 -2.06 -18.69
CA ALA A 44 -5.58 -2.17 -17.98
C ALA A 44 -6.56 -3.11 -18.72
N ILE A 45 -7.13 -4.06 -17.98
CA ILE A 45 -8.20 -4.93 -18.46
C ILE A 45 -9.53 -4.16 -18.47
N ASP A 46 -9.74 -3.34 -17.44
CA ASP A 46 -10.96 -2.59 -17.25
C ASP A 46 -10.63 -1.32 -16.44
N ILE A 47 -10.77 -0.16 -17.07
CA ILE A 47 -10.43 1.14 -16.46
C ILE A 47 -11.49 1.61 -15.43
N GLU A 48 -12.72 1.10 -15.54
CA GLU A 48 -13.80 1.45 -14.62
C GLU A 48 -13.86 0.52 -13.39
N LYS A 49 -13.17 -0.63 -13.47
CA LYS A 49 -13.08 -1.63 -12.42
C LYS A 49 -11.62 -1.87 -12.06
N PRO A 50 -10.99 -0.97 -11.31
CA PRO A 50 -9.56 -1.05 -11.01
C PRO A 50 -9.16 -2.34 -10.29
N GLU A 51 -10.06 -2.94 -9.52
CA GLU A 51 -9.82 -4.22 -8.84
C GLU A 51 -9.47 -5.36 -9.79
N LYS A 52 -9.95 -5.31 -11.05
CA LYS A 52 -9.61 -6.30 -12.09
C LYS A 52 -8.15 -6.21 -12.56
N ASN A 53 -7.53 -5.05 -12.37
CA ASN A 53 -6.15 -4.80 -12.80
C ASN A 53 -5.17 -4.93 -11.64
N LEU A 54 -5.66 -5.08 -10.41
CA LEU A 54 -4.86 -5.10 -9.21
C LEU A 54 -3.99 -6.36 -9.16
N THR A 55 -2.69 -6.18 -8.95
CA THR A 55 -1.74 -7.27 -8.72
C THR A 55 -1.39 -7.41 -7.24
N TRP A 56 -1.00 -6.31 -6.60
CA TRP A 56 -0.55 -6.26 -5.22
C TRP A 56 -1.10 -5.05 -4.49
N ARG A 57 -1.31 -5.20 -3.19
CA ARG A 57 -1.43 -4.08 -2.25
C ARG A 57 -0.29 -4.16 -1.25
N TRP A 58 0.14 -3.01 -0.74
CA TRP A 58 1.18 -2.97 0.26
C TRP A 58 0.88 -1.93 1.34
N CYS A 59 1.43 -2.18 2.54
CA CYS A 59 1.30 -1.32 3.70
C CYS A 59 2.65 -1.23 4.42
N VAL A 60 3.09 -0.01 4.68
CA VAL A 60 4.22 0.26 5.57
C VAL A 60 3.69 0.94 6.82
N SER A 61 3.96 0.37 7.97
CA SER A 61 3.62 0.95 9.27
C SER A 61 4.74 0.63 10.26
N ASN A 62 5.22 1.66 10.93
CA ASN A 62 6.46 1.58 11.73
C ASN A 62 7.61 0.99 10.87
N ASP A 63 8.23 -0.07 11.36
CA ASP A 63 9.37 -0.73 10.74
C ASP A 63 8.98 -1.94 9.85
N TRP A 64 7.68 -2.14 9.62
CA TRP A 64 7.17 -3.29 8.90
C TRP A 64 6.56 -2.91 7.55
N LYS A 65 6.86 -3.72 6.54
CA LYS A 65 6.23 -3.66 5.21
C LYS A 65 5.52 -4.97 4.93
N LEU A 66 4.22 -4.89 4.69
CA LEU A 66 3.38 -5.99 4.23
C LEU A 66 3.09 -5.84 2.74
N ILE A 67 3.19 -6.94 1.99
CA ILE A 67 2.79 -7.04 0.58
C ILE A 67 1.77 -8.17 0.46
N VAL A 68 0.60 -7.85 -0.12
CA VAL A 68 -0.52 -8.79 -0.26
C VAL A 68 -0.88 -8.92 -1.73
N PRO A 69 -0.78 -10.14 -2.30
CA PRO A 69 -1.19 -10.38 -3.69
C PRO A 69 -2.71 -10.36 -3.83
N ASN A 70 -3.21 -9.98 -4.99
CA ASN A 70 -4.59 -10.22 -5.35
C ASN A 70 -4.78 -11.68 -5.81
N ALA A 71 -5.03 -12.57 -4.86
CA ALA A 71 -5.17 -13.99 -5.12
C ALA A 71 -6.33 -14.34 -6.07
N ALA A 72 -7.39 -13.51 -6.11
CA ALA A 72 -8.51 -13.69 -7.03
C ALA A 72 -8.06 -13.50 -8.48
N ASN A 73 -7.31 -12.43 -8.75
CA ASN A 73 -6.78 -12.16 -10.08
C ASN A 73 -5.72 -13.18 -10.49
N ALA A 74 -4.86 -13.63 -9.58
CA ALA A 74 -3.89 -14.69 -9.84
C ALA A 74 -4.57 -15.99 -10.27
N LYS A 75 -5.64 -16.40 -9.57
CA LYS A 75 -6.45 -17.58 -9.94
C LYS A 75 -7.22 -17.39 -11.26
N GLY A 76 -7.58 -16.16 -11.59
CA GLY A 76 -8.23 -15.78 -12.85
C GLY A 76 -7.30 -15.73 -14.06
N GLY A 77 -6.03 -16.15 -13.90
CA GLY A 77 -5.04 -16.21 -15.00
C GLY A 77 -4.25 -14.92 -15.21
N ILE A 78 -4.42 -13.92 -14.34
CA ILE A 78 -3.57 -12.72 -14.37
C ILE A 78 -2.18 -13.10 -13.83
N LYS A 79 -1.15 -12.92 -14.65
CA LYS A 79 0.23 -13.16 -14.23
C LYS A 79 0.66 -12.09 -13.24
N ILE A 80 0.67 -12.46 -11.96
CA ILE A 80 1.27 -11.65 -10.89
C ILE A 80 2.78 -11.92 -10.91
N PRO A 81 3.64 -10.88 -10.98
CA PRO A 81 5.07 -11.07 -10.87
C PRO A 81 5.47 -11.72 -9.53
N GLY A 82 6.42 -12.65 -9.57
CA GLY A 82 6.86 -13.38 -8.39
C GLY A 82 5.89 -14.48 -7.93
N GLU A 83 6.04 -14.91 -6.69
CA GLU A 83 5.13 -15.87 -6.06
C GLU A 83 3.93 -15.12 -5.48
N ALA A 84 2.70 -15.62 -5.77
CA ALA A 84 1.48 -15.01 -5.25
C ALA A 84 1.24 -15.38 -3.77
N LYS A 85 2.17 -15.01 -2.90
CA LYS A 85 2.12 -15.23 -1.45
C LYS A 85 2.20 -13.91 -0.69
N ILE A 86 1.73 -13.92 0.55
CA ILE A 86 1.89 -12.78 1.45
C ILE A 86 3.36 -12.66 1.85
N GLU A 87 3.86 -11.43 1.83
CA GLU A 87 5.23 -11.13 2.21
C GLU A 87 5.24 -10.06 3.32
N LEU A 88 6.08 -10.28 4.34
CA LEU A 88 6.28 -9.35 5.45
C LEU A 88 7.77 -9.14 5.68
N TYR A 89 8.18 -7.89 5.70
CA TYR A 89 9.58 -7.50 5.88
C TYR A 89 9.75 -6.50 7.00
N LYS A 90 10.88 -6.60 7.71
CA LYS A 90 11.29 -5.62 8.72
C LYS A 90 12.30 -4.67 8.12
N ILE A 91 11.81 -3.63 7.43
CA ILE A 91 12.57 -2.77 6.51
C ILE A 91 13.74 -2.02 7.15
N GLY A 92 13.69 -1.70 8.44
CA GLY A 92 14.80 -1.06 9.13
C GLY A 92 16.04 -1.95 9.29
N SER A 93 15.86 -3.27 9.39
CA SER A 93 16.96 -4.25 9.49
C SER A 93 17.18 -5.05 8.21
N ASP A 94 16.21 -5.03 7.29
CA ASP A 94 16.21 -5.74 6.01
C ASP A 94 15.72 -4.81 4.88
N PRO A 95 16.52 -3.79 4.51
CA PRO A 95 16.12 -2.80 3.49
C PRO A 95 16.04 -3.38 2.08
N HIS A 96 16.58 -4.56 1.84
CA HIS A 96 16.54 -5.26 0.55
C HIS A 96 15.42 -6.32 0.48
N GLU A 97 14.63 -6.48 1.55
CA GLU A 97 13.47 -7.39 1.57
C GLU A 97 13.84 -8.85 1.23
N GLU A 98 14.98 -9.33 1.77
CA GLU A 98 15.52 -10.64 1.48
C GLU A 98 14.85 -11.76 2.30
N LYS A 99 14.36 -11.42 3.52
CA LYS A 99 13.81 -12.41 4.45
C LYS A 99 12.32 -12.19 4.69
N ASN A 100 11.48 -12.99 4.04
CA ASN A 100 10.05 -13.00 4.33
C ASN A 100 9.76 -13.54 5.75
N LEU A 101 9.15 -12.72 6.59
CA LEU A 101 8.81 -13.00 7.99
C LEU A 101 7.31 -13.25 8.21
N ALA A 102 6.50 -13.39 7.16
CA ALA A 102 5.05 -13.49 7.26
C ALA A 102 4.59 -14.69 8.10
N GLU A 103 5.17 -15.86 7.89
CA GLU A 103 4.81 -17.07 8.64
C GLU A 103 5.17 -16.98 10.13
N ALA A 104 6.29 -16.31 10.44
CA ALA A 104 6.75 -16.14 11.81
C ALA A 104 6.00 -15.05 12.60
N ASN A 105 5.25 -14.17 11.90
CA ASN A 105 4.60 -13.00 12.52
C ASN A 105 3.14 -12.82 12.05
N PRO A 106 2.26 -13.81 12.26
CA PRO A 106 0.88 -13.77 11.74
C PRO A 106 0.06 -12.62 12.33
N ASP A 107 0.31 -12.20 13.56
CA ASP A 107 -0.40 -11.08 14.20
C ASP A 107 -0.06 -9.74 13.54
N ILE A 108 1.19 -9.54 13.13
CA ILE A 108 1.62 -8.35 12.40
C ILE A 108 0.99 -8.34 11.01
N VAL A 109 1.01 -9.47 10.31
CA VAL A 109 0.33 -9.64 9.01
C VAL A 109 -1.15 -9.26 9.13
N LYS A 110 -1.85 -9.77 10.14
CA LYS A 110 -3.26 -9.46 10.40
C LYS A 110 -3.49 -7.96 10.65
N SER A 111 -2.68 -7.36 11.52
CA SER A 111 -2.79 -5.93 11.86
C SER A 111 -2.61 -5.04 10.63
N LEU A 112 -1.57 -5.29 9.82
CA LEU A 112 -1.31 -4.50 8.61
C LEU A 112 -2.35 -4.77 7.50
N SER A 113 -2.85 -6.00 7.40
CA SER A 113 -3.95 -6.32 6.47
C SER A 113 -5.23 -5.55 6.81
N MET A 114 -5.54 -5.38 8.09
CA MET A 114 -6.68 -4.55 8.51
C MET A 114 -6.53 -3.09 8.09
N LYS A 115 -5.32 -2.52 8.16
CA LYS A 115 -5.04 -1.16 7.68
C LYS A 115 -5.21 -1.05 6.16
N LEU A 116 -4.75 -2.06 5.40
CA LEU A 116 -4.96 -2.13 3.95
C LEU A 116 -6.45 -2.21 3.59
N ASP A 117 -7.20 -3.04 4.28
CA ASP A 117 -8.64 -3.22 4.03
C ASP A 117 -9.45 -1.98 4.42
N ALA A 118 -9.03 -1.25 5.44
CA ALA A 118 -9.63 0.03 5.82
C ALA A 118 -9.39 1.13 4.76
N TRP A 119 -8.24 1.07 4.06
CA TRP A 119 -7.95 1.98 2.96
C TRP A 119 -8.71 1.60 1.68
N TRP A 120 -8.62 0.35 1.27
CA TRP A 120 -9.33 -0.18 0.10
C TRP A 120 -9.35 -1.71 0.13
N LYS A 121 -10.57 -2.25 0.11
CA LYS A 121 -10.84 -3.68 -0.02
C LYS A 121 -11.44 -3.94 -1.39
N PRO A 122 -10.68 -4.53 -2.34
CA PRO A 122 -11.13 -4.82 -3.70
C PRO A 122 -12.15 -5.95 -3.73
#